data_3ff1edfcca386e2e3b1d69304878680a
#
_entry.id   3ff1edfcca386e2e3b1d69304878680a
#
_cell.length_a   1.000
_cell.length_b   1.000
_cell.length_c   1.000
_cell.angle_alpha   90.00
_cell.angle_beta   90.00
_cell.angle_gamma   90.00
#
_symmetry.space_group_name_H-M   'P 1'
#
loop_
_entity.id
_entity.type
_entity.pdbx_description
1 polymer ?
#
loop_
_entity_poly.entity_id
_entity_poly.type
_entity_poly.pdbx_seq_one_letter_code
_entity_poly.pdbx_strand_id
1 'polypeptide(L)'
;MKKVLIAGATGAMGQKAVDLVNSLAGFEITAALAPTLTKENMADFHLASSVHPYQTLDEIENGVADIWIDFTLPSAVYQNVKFALEHGMRPIVGTTGLTDEQQADLVRLSEEKQVGGLIAANFGMSAVLLMKFAQEAAKYFPDVEIIEMHHGDKKDAPSGTALSTAKLIDQVRPAHETNPDETESLTGARGGDYHGIKIHAVRLPGYIAHEQVLFGGDGEALTIRQDSFDRQSFMNGVKVALEKVDGLSKLVIGLENIL
;
A
#
# COMPACT_ATOMS: atom_id res chain seq x y z
N MET A 1 16.37 -15.44 14.57
CA MET A 1 15.21 -15.08 13.71
C MET A 1 14.77 -13.68 14.13
N LYS A 2 14.27 -12.88 13.19
CA LYS A 2 13.68 -11.57 13.51
C LYS A 2 12.27 -11.75 14.04
N LYS A 3 12.00 -11.09 15.14
CA LYS A 3 10.71 -11.18 15.82
C LYS A 3 9.72 -10.21 15.19
N VAL A 4 8.54 -10.71 14.88
CA VAL A 4 7.48 -9.94 14.21
C VAL A 4 6.23 -9.89 15.09
N LEU A 5 5.68 -8.68 15.26
CA LEU A 5 4.34 -8.45 15.77
C LEU A 5 3.40 -8.11 14.62
N ILE A 6 2.24 -8.74 14.55
CA ILE A 6 1.22 -8.47 13.54
C ILE A 6 0.01 -7.81 14.20
N ALA A 7 -0.21 -6.53 13.90
CA ALA A 7 -1.38 -5.79 14.30
C ALA A 7 -2.50 -5.93 13.24
N GLY A 8 -3.72 -6.25 13.71
CA GLY A 8 -4.84 -6.61 12.85
C GLY A 8 -4.82 -8.07 12.41
N ALA A 9 -4.17 -8.96 13.18
CA ALA A 9 -3.97 -10.37 12.85
C ALA A 9 -5.25 -11.16 12.53
N THR A 10 -6.41 -10.76 13.07
CA THR A 10 -7.70 -11.41 12.82
C THR A 10 -8.40 -10.93 11.54
N GLY A 11 -7.90 -9.85 10.92
CA GLY A 11 -8.43 -9.31 9.67
C GLY A 11 -7.94 -10.07 8.43
N ALA A 12 -8.63 -9.92 7.30
CA ALA A 12 -8.33 -10.64 6.05
C ALA A 12 -6.88 -10.42 5.55
N MET A 13 -6.33 -9.19 5.66
CA MET A 13 -4.94 -8.91 5.29
C MET A 13 -3.96 -9.35 6.38
N GLY A 14 -4.35 -9.21 7.65
CA GLY A 14 -3.54 -9.67 8.77
C GLY A 14 -3.29 -11.18 8.74
N GLN A 15 -4.32 -11.98 8.44
CA GLN A 15 -4.17 -13.43 8.27
C GLN A 15 -3.22 -13.80 7.13
N LYS A 16 -3.29 -13.09 5.99
CA LYS A 16 -2.33 -13.29 4.90
C LYS A 16 -0.90 -12.92 5.32
N ALA A 17 -0.73 -11.90 6.14
CA ALA A 17 0.58 -11.56 6.71
C ALA A 17 1.07 -12.62 7.70
N VAL A 18 0.18 -13.22 8.51
CA VAL A 18 0.50 -14.37 9.37
C VAL A 18 1.01 -15.54 8.52
N ASP A 19 0.27 -15.93 7.48
CA ASP A 19 0.65 -17.02 6.59
C ASP A 19 1.99 -16.73 5.88
N LEU A 20 2.20 -15.49 5.43
CA LEU A 20 3.47 -15.07 4.83
C LEU A 20 4.63 -15.25 5.80
N VAL A 21 4.56 -14.64 7.00
CA VAL A 21 5.66 -14.67 7.96
C VAL A 21 5.96 -16.11 8.40
N ASN A 22 4.93 -16.94 8.60
CA ASN A 22 5.09 -18.37 8.91
C ASN A 22 5.82 -19.15 7.79
N SER A 23 5.72 -18.69 6.54
CA SER A 23 6.38 -19.33 5.39
C SER A 23 7.82 -18.88 5.17
N LEU A 24 8.25 -17.78 5.80
CA LEU A 24 9.56 -17.15 5.56
C LEU A 24 10.62 -17.64 6.55
N ALA A 25 11.73 -18.17 6.03
CA ALA A 25 12.89 -18.43 6.85
C ALA A 25 13.51 -17.14 7.39
N GLY A 26 13.93 -17.14 8.66
CA GLY A 26 14.58 -15.98 9.29
C GLY A 26 13.64 -15.04 10.02
N PHE A 27 12.33 -15.24 9.94
CA PHE A 27 11.32 -14.48 10.68
C PHE A 27 10.52 -15.41 11.61
N GLU A 28 10.01 -14.87 12.70
CA GLU A 28 9.10 -15.58 13.62
C GLU A 28 8.04 -14.60 14.16
N ILE A 29 6.79 -15.04 14.22
CA ILE A 29 5.74 -14.28 14.88
C ILE A 29 5.88 -14.51 16.39
N THR A 30 6.18 -13.47 17.14
CA THR A 30 6.27 -13.52 18.60
C THR A 30 5.04 -12.95 19.29
N ALA A 31 4.35 -12.03 18.61
CA ALA A 31 3.16 -11.38 19.13
C ALA A 31 2.14 -11.06 18.04
N ALA A 32 0.88 -10.94 18.43
CA ALA A 32 -0.20 -10.50 17.56
C ALA A 32 -1.16 -9.59 18.34
N LEU A 33 -1.63 -8.53 17.69
CA LEU A 33 -2.56 -7.55 18.26
C LEU A 33 -3.87 -7.56 17.49
N ALA A 34 -4.98 -7.84 18.17
CA ALA A 34 -6.33 -7.57 17.69
C ALA A 34 -7.32 -7.56 18.83
N PRO A 35 -8.36 -6.71 18.85
CA PRO A 35 -9.31 -6.57 19.97
C PRO A 35 -10.05 -7.86 20.34
N THR A 36 -10.18 -8.82 19.41
CA THR A 36 -10.88 -10.08 19.60
C THR A 36 -9.95 -11.28 19.75
N LEU A 37 -8.64 -11.06 19.77
CA LEU A 37 -7.66 -12.13 19.84
C LEU A 37 -7.47 -12.60 21.29
N THR A 38 -7.55 -13.92 21.52
CA THR A 38 -7.32 -14.56 22.82
C THR A 38 -6.47 -15.81 22.65
N LYS A 39 -5.93 -16.35 23.74
CA LYS A 39 -5.16 -17.61 23.70
C LYS A 39 -5.98 -18.79 23.15
N GLU A 40 -7.28 -18.77 23.38
CA GLU A 40 -8.19 -19.86 22.99
C GLU A 40 -8.48 -19.86 21.49
N ASN A 41 -8.49 -18.68 20.81
CA ASN A 41 -8.84 -18.58 19.41
C ASN A 41 -7.65 -18.34 18.46
N MET A 42 -6.42 -18.28 18.97
CA MET A 42 -5.22 -18.03 18.15
C MET A 42 -5.06 -19.03 16.99
N ALA A 43 -5.41 -20.29 17.22
CA ALA A 43 -5.29 -21.35 16.20
C ALA A 43 -6.21 -21.10 15.00
N ASP A 44 -7.34 -20.43 15.19
CA ASP A 44 -8.28 -20.07 14.12
C ASP A 44 -7.65 -19.05 13.12
N PHE A 45 -6.61 -18.35 13.56
CA PHE A 45 -5.87 -17.35 12.79
C PHE A 45 -4.45 -17.81 12.40
N HIS A 46 -4.18 -19.12 12.41
CA HIS A 46 -2.89 -19.74 12.07
C HIS A 46 -1.71 -19.26 12.94
N LEU A 47 -1.99 -18.78 14.15
CA LEU A 47 -0.98 -18.36 15.12
C LEU A 47 -0.57 -19.55 16.00
N ALA A 48 0.74 -19.74 16.17
CA ALA A 48 1.27 -20.80 17.05
C ALA A 48 0.99 -20.49 18.53
N SER A 49 0.91 -21.51 19.36
CA SER A 49 0.68 -21.36 20.81
C SER A 49 1.78 -20.58 21.55
N SER A 50 2.95 -20.42 20.94
CA SER A 50 4.06 -19.61 21.45
C SER A 50 3.89 -18.09 21.22
N VAL A 51 2.98 -17.68 20.33
CA VAL A 51 2.69 -16.27 20.05
C VAL A 51 1.95 -15.67 21.23
N HIS A 52 2.31 -14.42 21.60
CA HIS A 52 1.61 -13.68 22.65
C HIS A 52 0.45 -12.87 22.06
N PRO A 53 -0.83 -13.16 22.42
CA PRO A 53 -1.95 -12.35 21.96
C PRO A 53 -2.11 -11.11 22.83
N TYR A 54 -2.29 -9.94 22.18
CA TYR A 54 -2.61 -8.67 22.81
C TYR A 54 -3.94 -8.13 22.26
N GLN A 55 -4.72 -7.46 23.09
CA GLN A 55 -5.98 -6.83 22.69
C GLN A 55 -5.84 -5.30 22.58
N THR A 56 -4.93 -4.72 23.35
CA THR A 56 -4.66 -3.27 23.39
C THR A 56 -3.17 -2.98 23.35
N LEU A 57 -2.79 -1.74 23.00
CA LEU A 57 -1.39 -1.31 22.99
C LEU A 57 -0.76 -1.34 24.40
N ASP A 58 -1.53 -0.98 25.43
CA ASP A 58 -1.03 -0.86 26.81
C ASP A 58 -0.61 -2.19 27.41
N GLU A 59 -1.04 -3.33 26.84
CA GLU A 59 -0.65 -4.66 27.27
C GLU A 59 0.71 -5.10 26.70
N ILE A 60 1.21 -4.42 25.64
CA ILE A 60 2.40 -4.86 24.91
C ILE A 60 3.67 -4.53 25.68
N GLU A 61 4.44 -5.57 25.98
CA GLU A 61 5.71 -5.47 26.70
C GLU A 61 6.84 -4.97 25.79
N ASN A 62 7.86 -4.34 26.39
CA ASN A 62 9.04 -3.90 25.67
C ASN A 62 9.85 -5.08 25.13
N GLY A 63 10.39 -4.95 23.91
CA GLY A 63 11.27 -5.94 23.29
C GLY A 63 10.57 -7.20 22.79
N VAL A 64 9.25 -7.16 22.68
CA VAL A 64 8.44 -8.29 22.18
C VAL A 64 8.69 -8.59 20.71
N ALA A 65 9.00 -7.59 19.88
CA ALA A 65 9.29 -7.75 18.47
C ALA A 65 10.32 -6.72 17.96
N ASP A 66 10.94 -7.03 16.82
CA ASP A 66 11.85 -6.15 16.07
C ASP A 66 11.09 -5.40 14.97
N ILE A 67 10.03 -6.04 14.42
CA ILE A 67 9.23 -5.54 13.30
C ILE A 67 7.75 -5.53 13.70
N TRP A 68 7.06 -4.45 13.33
CA TRP A 68 5.62 -4.28 13.48
C TRP A 68 4.96 -4.28 12.10
N ILE A 69 4.10 -5.24 11.80
CA ILE A 69 3.25 -5.23 10.59
C ILE A 69 1.86 -4.69 10.97
N ASP A 70 1.38 -3.67 10.25
CA ASP A 70 0.08 -3.06 10.52
C ASP A 70 -0.91 -3.23 9.36
N PHE A 71 -1.97 -4.02 9.61
CA PHE A 71 -3.17 -4.15 8.77
C PHE A 71 -4.43 -3.95 9.62
N THR A 72 -4.50 -2.82 10.31
CA THR A 72 -5.60 -2.48 11.22
C THR A 72 -6.65 -1.58 10.55
N LEU A 73 -7.09 -0.55 11.24
CA LEU A 73 -8.10 0.40 10.79
C LEU A 73 -7.52 1.82 10.70
N PRO A 74 -8.08 2.70 9.84
CA PRO A 74 -7.67 4.11 9.76
C PRO A 74 -7.69 4.85 11.10
N SER A 75 -8.62 4.48 11.99
CA SER A 75 -8.73 5.08 13.33
C SER A 75 -7.64 4.66 14.31
N ALA A 76 -6.94 3.56 14.05
CA ALA A 76 -5.92 3.00 14.96
C ALA A 76 -4.49 3.21 14.46
N VAL A 77 -4.28 3.28 13.15
CA VAL A 77 -2.96 3.22 12.52
C VAL A 77 -1.97 4.26 13.04
N TYR A 78 -2.39 5.50 13.26
CA TYR A 78 -1.49 6.54 13.77
C TYR A 78 -0.91 6.18 15.14
N GLN A 79 -1.76 5.79 16.09
CA GLN A 79 -1.32 5.40 17.43
C GLN A 79 -0.47 4.14 17.42
N ASN A 80 -0.82 3.16 16.59
CA ASN A 80 -0.08 1.93 16.43
C ASN A 80 1.35 2.18 15.92
N VAL A 81 1.49 2.96 14.86
CA VAL A 81 2.81 3.27 14.27
C VAL A 81 3.65 4.12 15.22
N LYS A 82 3.04 5.08 15.89
CA LYS A 82 3.71 5.88 16.92
C LYS A 82 4.24 4.97 18.04
N PHE A 83 3.40 4.09 18.56
CA PHE A 83 3.78 3.11 19.58
C PHE A 83 4.96 2.23 19.10
N ALA A 84 4.89 1.69 17.89
CA ALA A 84 5.96 0.86 17.33
C ALA A 84 7.30 1.61 17.29
N LEU A 85 7.32 2.85 16.79
CA LEU A 85 8.51 3.68 16.73
C LEU A 85 9.07 4.03 18.12
N GLU A 86 8.20 4.37 19.07
CA GLU A 86 8.59 4.68 20.47
C GLU A 86 9.22 3.48 21.19
N HIS A 87 8.82 2.25 20.79
CA HIS A 87 9.33 1.00 21.36
C HIS A 87 10.42 0.33 20.51
N GLY A 88 10.98 1.05 19.51
CA GLY A 88 12.09 0.58 18.68
C GLY A 88 11.73 -0.50 17.66
N MET A 89 10.45 -0.77 17.44
CA MET A 89 9.98 -1.70 16.43
C MET A 89 9.87 -1.00 15.06
N ARG A 90 10.35 -1.66 14.02
CA ARG A 90 10.33 -1.15 12.63
C ARG A 90 8.95 -1.37 11.99
N PRO A 91 8.16 -0.31 11.74
CA PRO A 91 6.82 -0.48 11.21
C PRO A 91 6.84 -0.79 9.70
N ILE A 92 5.99 -1.74 9.27
CA ILE A 92 5.59 -2.02 7.89
C ILE A 92 4.07 -1.86 7.85
N VAL A 93 3.61 -0.77 7.26
CA VAL A 93 2.23 -0.30 7.39
C VAL A 93 1.48 -0.39 6.08
N GLY A 94 0.43 -1.22 6.04
CA GLY A 94 -0.50 -1.33 4.92
C GLY A 94 -1.86 -0.70 5.19
N THR A 95 -2.11 -0.28 6.42
CA THR A 95 -3.32 0.44 6.78
C THR A 95 -3.31 1.84 6.19
N THR A 96 -4.36 2.22 5.50
CA THR A 96 -4.55 3.56 4.93
C THR A 96 -5.28 4.49 5.90
N GLY A 97 -5.36 5.80 5.58
CA GLY A 97 -6.13 6.78 6.35
C GLY A 97 -5.30 7.72 7.23
N LEU A 98 -3.97 7.63 7.19
CA LEU A 98 -3.11 8.67 7.76
C LEU A 98 -3.23 9.97 6.96
N THR A 99 -3.39 11.08 7.64
CA THR A 99 -3.31 12.41 7.03
C THR A 99 -1.84 12.78 6.72
N ASP A 100 -1.63 13.75 5.84
CA ASP A 100 -0.28 14.23 5.51
C ASP A 100 0.46 14.75 6.76
N GLU A 101 -0.26 15.41 7.68
CA GLU A 101 0.28 15.88 8.96
C GLU A 101 0.71 14.71 9.86
N GLN A 102 -0.12 13.68 9.97
CA GLN A 102 0.20 12.47 10.74
C GLN A 102 1.41 11.74 10.13
N GLN A 103 1.50 11.63 8.81
CA GLN A 103 2.65 11.04 8.15
C GLN A 103 3.93 11.83 8.42
N ALA A 104 3.88 13.16 8.31
CA ALA A 104 5.03 14.02 8.60
C ALA A 104 5.49 13.90 10.07
N ASP A 105 4.55 13.81 11.02
CA ASP A 105 4.86 13.61 12.44
C ASP A 105 5.54 12.25 12.70
N LEU A 106 5.03 11.17 12.10
CA LEU A 106 5.63 9.84 12.23
C LEU A 106 7.02 9.76 11.59
N VAL A 107 7.24 10.42 10.44
CA VAL A 107 8.58 10.49 9.81
C VAL A 107 9.55 11.21 10.74
N ARG A 108 9.17 12.36 11.30
CA ARG A 108 10.01 13.07 12.27
C ARG A 108 10.33 12.21 13.50
N LEU A 109 9.32 11.56 14.08
CA LEU A 109 9.52 10.66 15.21
C LEU A 109 10.48 9.51 14.87
N SER A 110 10.36 8.94 13.67
CA SER A 110 11.27 7.86 13.23
C SER A 110 12.72 8.32 13.13
N GLU A 111 12.96 9.57 12.67
CA GLU A 111 14.27 10.18 12.61
C GLU A 111 14.83 10.45 14.02
N GLU A 112 14.01 10.98 14.94
CA GLU A 112 14.37 11.20 16.35
C GLU A 112 14.74 9.89 17.06
N LYS A 113 13.98 8.81 16.80
CA LYS A 113 14.22 7.49 17.40
C LYS A 113 15.25 6.66 16.66
N GLN A 114 15.68 7.06 15.48
CA GLN A 114 16.56 6.31 14.57
C GLN A 114 15.99 4.91 14.24
N VAL A 115 14.67 4.81 14.09
CA VAL A 115 13.95 3.58 13.74
C VAL A 115 13.37 3.71 12.33
N GLY A 116 13.92 2.96 11.38
CA GLY A 116 13.42 2.92 10.03
C GLY A 116 12.13 2.11 9.91
N GLY A 117 11.38 2.33 8.83
CA GLY A 117 10.14 1.62 8.55
C GLY A 117 9.57 1.98 7.19
N LEU A 118 8.41 1.45 6.87
CA LEU A 118 7.72 1.68 5.61
C LEU A 118 6.22 1.91 5.85
N ILE A 119 5.67 2.97 5.27
CA ILE A 119 4.23 3.13 5.06
C ILE A 119 3.97 2.99 3.57
N ALA A 120 3.12 2.05 3.15
CA ALA A 120 2.76 1.88 1.75
C ALA A 120 1.25 1.71 1.61
N ALA A 121 0.62 2.61 0.89
CA ALA A 121 -0.82 2.52 0.57
C ALA A 121 -1.12 1.31 -0.34
N ASN A 122 -0.10 0.78 -1.02
CA ASN A 122 -0.22 -0.38 -1.90
C ASN A 122 1.04 -1.26 -1.80
N PHE A 123 0.85 -2.55 -1.51
CA PHE A 123 1.89 -3.57 -1.52
C PHE A 123 1.85 -4.47 -2.77
N GLY A 124 0.96 -4.19 -3.72
CA GLY A 124 0.88 -4.92 -4.99
C GLY A 124 2.08 -4.58 -5.89
N MET A 125 3.03 -5.50 -6.02
CA MET A 125 4.27 -5.27 -6.79
C MET A 125 3.99 -4.85 -8.23
N SER A 126 2.99 -5.45 -8.89
CA SER A 126 2.61 -5.08 -10.25
C SER A 126 2.12 -3.63 -10.35
N ALA A 127 1.31 -3.19 -9.38
CA ALA A 127 0.80 -1.82 -9.34
C ALA A 127 1.92 -0.80 -9.05
N VAL A 128 2.81 -1.12 -8.11
CA VAL A 128 3.96 -0.26 -7.78
C VAL A 128 4.91 -0.11 -8.98
N LEU A 129 5.20 -1.22 -9.67
CA LEU A 129 6.04 -1.18 -10.89
C LEU A 129 5.34 -0.45 -12.04
N LEU A 130 4.02 -0.64 -12.22
CA LEU A 130 3.25 0.14 -13.19
C LEU A 130 3.38 1.64 -12.93
N MET A 131 3.15 2.09 -11.69
CA MET A 131 3.28 3.50 -11.31
C MET A 131 4.68 4.06 -11.63
N LYS A 132 5.73 3.32 -11.26
CA LYS A 132 7.13 3.71 -11.51
C LYS A 132 7.46 3.79 -12.99
N PHE A 133 7.05 2.78 -13.78
CA PHE A 133 7.29 2.76 -15.22
C PHE A 133 6.45 3.81 -15.95
N ALA A 134 5.21 4.07 -15.51
CA ALA A 134 4.37 5.11 -16.06
C ALA A 134 4.96 6.50 -15.80
N GLN A 135 5.49 6.76 -14.60
CA GLN A 135 6.21 8.00 -14.31
C GLN A 135 7.44 8.19 -15.23
N GLU A 136 8.19 7.11 -15.49
CA GLU A 136 9.34 7.21 -16.39
C GLU A 136 8.92 7.45 -17.85
N ALA A 137 7.89 6.72 -18.32
CA ALA A 137 7.36 6.89 -19.68
C ALA A 137 6.78 8.31 -19.92
N ALA A 138 6.14 8.90 -18.91
CA ALA A 138 5.52 10.21 -19.00
C ALA A 138 6.49 11.36 -19.32
N LYS A 139 7.79 11.18 -19.11
CA LYS A 139 8.83 12.16 -19.53
C LYS A 139 8.94 12.29 -21.04
N TYR A 140 8.51 11.28 -21.79
CA TYR A 140 8.63 11.17 -23.25
C TYR A 140 7.26 11.23 -23.95
N PHE A 141 6.20 10.84 -23.25
CA PHE A 141 4.81 10.79 -23.75
C PHE A 141 3.91 11.65 -22.88
N PRO A 142 3.65 12.90 -23.26
CA PRO A 142 2.79 13.81 -22.48
C PRO A 142 1.29 13.46 -22.56
N ASP A 143 0.87 12.80 -23.66
CA ASP A 143 -0.52 12.37 -23.88
C ASP A 143 -0.79 11.04 -23.19
N VAL A 144 -1.57 11.06 -22.11
CA VAL A 144 -1.79 9.90 -21.26
C VAL A 144 -3.22 9.82 -20.74
N GLU A 145 -3.77 8.60 -20.75
CA GLU A 145 -5.03 8.27 -20.10
C GLU A 145 -4.87 7.03 -19.22
N ILE A 146 -5.66 6.93 -18.17
CA ILE A 146 -5.65 5.82 -17.21
C ILE A 146 -7.00 5.13 -17.22
N ILE A 147 -7.01 3.79 -17.29
CA ILE A 147 -8.21 2.97 -17.12
C ILE A 147 -7.99 2.06 -15.91
N GLU A 148 -8.81 2.21 -14.88
CA GLU A 148 -8.78 1.33 -13.72
C GLU A 148 -10.05 0.46 -13.66
N MET A 149 -9.90 -0.79 -13.24
CA MET A 149 -10.99 -1.76 -13.26
C MET A 149 -11.05 -2.51 -11.93
N HIS A 150 -12.20 -2.46 -11.27
CA HIS A 150 -12.43 -3.11 -9.98
C HIS A 150 -13.80 -3.78 -9.93
N HIS A 151 -14.02 -4.56 -8.86
CA HIS A 151 -15.31 -5.17 -8.56
C HIS A 151 -16.43 -4.13 -8.38
N GLY A 152 -17.67 -4.53 -8.62
CA GLY A 152 -18.83 -3.63 -8.70
C GLY A 152 -19.17 -2.87 -7.41
N ASP A 153 -18.79 -3.43 -6.24
CA ASP A 153 -19.05 -2.86 -4.91
C ASP A 153 -17.94 -1.96 -4.37
N LYS A 154 -16.88 -1.69 -5.17
CA LYS A 154 -15.87 -0.67 -4.80
C LYS A 154 -16.50 0.73 -4.81
N LYS A 155 -16.45 1.41 -3.65
CA LYS A 155 -17.19 2.65 -3.41
C LYS A 155 -16.55 3.90 -4.01
N ASP A 156 -15.21 3.98 -3.96
CA ASP A 156 -14.46 5.11 -4.50
C ASP A 156 -14.22 4.95 -6.01
N ALA A 157 -14.30 6.05 -6.74
CA ALA A 157 -13.94 6.19 -8.15
C ALA A 157 -13.41 7.60 -8.41
N PRO A 158 -12.23 7.76 -9.03
CA PRO A 158 -11.31 6.67 -9.36
C PRO A 158 -10.64 6.06 -8.11
N SER A 159 -9.97 4.91 -8.30
CA SER A 159 -9.23 4.24 -7.21
C SER A 159 -8.07 5.10 -6.70
N GLY A 160 -7.70 4.90 -5.43
CA GLY A 160 -6.53 5.57 -4.85
C GLY A 160 -5.23 5.30 -5.62
N THR A 161 -5.06 4.09 -6.16
CA THR A 161 -3.89 3.73 -7.00
C THR A 161 -3.88 4.55 -8.29
N ALA A 162 -5.00 4.65 -9.01
CA ALA A 162 -5.07 5.42 -10.25
C ALA A 162 -4.81 6.93 -10.01
N LEU A 163 -5.31 7.48 -8.89
CA LEU A 163 -4.98 8.85 -8.50
C LEU A 163 -3.50 9.02 -8.18
N SER A 164 -2.88 8.05 -7.51
CA SER A 164 -1.44 8.09 -7.21
C SER A 164 -0.62 7.98 -8.49
N THR A 165 -1.02 7.11 -9.44
CA THR A 165 -0.40 7.02 -10.77
C THR A 165 -0.47 8.37 -11.50
N ALA A 166 -1.65 8.99 -11.54
CA ALA A 166 -1.83 10.29 -12.19
C ALA A 166 -0.93 11.38 -11.55
N LYS A 167 -0.84 11.42 -10.22
CA LYS A 167 0.05 12.35 -9.49
C LYS A 167 1.52 12.17 -9.84
N LEU A 168 1.99 10.93 -9.92
CA LEU A 168 3.39 10.64 -10.27
C LEU A 168 3.69 11.03 -11.73
N ILE A 169 2.78 10.76 -12.64
CA ILE A 169 2.88 11.19 -14.05
C ILE A 169 2.93 12.71 -14.14
N ASP A 170 2.00 13.42 -13.48
CA ASP A 170 1.88 14.88 -13.53
C ASP A 170 3.14 15.60 -13.02
N GLN A 171 3.86 15.01 -12.07
CA GLN A 171 5.12 15.56 -11.54
C GLN A 171 6.24 15.67 -12.57
N VAL A 172 6.21 14.87 -13.63
CA VAL A 172 7.35 14.72 -14.56
C VAL A 172 6.99 14.95 -16.03
N ARG A 173 5.71 14.87 -16.40
CA ARG A 173 5.32 15.01 -17.80
C ARG A 173 5.52 16.44 -18.27
N PRO A 174 5.94 16.67 -19.54
CA PRO A 174 5.96 17.99 -20.15
C PRO A 174 4.56 18.64 -20.19
N ALA A 175 4.53 19.95 -20.37
CA ALA A 175 3.27 20.66 -20.58
C ALA A 175 2.49 20.05 -21.77
N HIS A 176 1.20 19.81 -21.55
CA HIS A 176 0.30 19.22 -22.52
C HIS A 176 -0.82 20.21 -22.83
N GLU A 177 -1.12 20.40 -24.10
CA GLU A 177 -2.24 21.21 -24.56
C GLU A 177 -3.46 20.29 -24.77
N THR A 178 -4.55 20.58 -24.07
CA THR A 178 -5.82 19.90 -24.33
C THR A 178 -6.44 20.40 -25.62
N ASN A 179 -7.12 19.52 -26.37
CA ASN A 179 -7.85 19.91 -27.57
C ASN A 179 -9.02 20.86 -27.19
N PRO A 180 -9.00 22.14 -27.56
CA PRO A 180 -10.04 23.11 -27.19
C PRO A 180 -11.39 22.80 -27.88
N ASP A 181 -11.38 22.02 -28.96
CA ASP A 181 -12.56 21.71 -29.76
C ASP A 181 -13.20 20.34 -29.32
N GLU A 182 -12.69 19.73 -28.22
CA GLU A 182 -13.24 18.47 -27.69
C GLU A 182 -14.68 18.69 -27.20
N THR A 183 -15.60 17.88 -27.69
CA THR A 183 -17.01 17.88 -27.28
C THR A 183 -17.45 16.49 -26.86
N GLU A 184 -18.19 16.40 -25.74
CA GLU A 184 -18.80 15.15 -25.29
C GLU A 184 -20.25 15.05 -25.78
N SER A 185 -20.57 14.05 -26.60
CA SER A 185 -21.95 13.72 -26.98
C SER A 185 -22.74 13.07 -25.83
N LEU A 186 -22.01 12.54 -24.85
CA LEU A 186 -22.54 12.02 -23.60
C LEU A 186 -21.66 12.53 -22.47
N THR A 187 -22.23 13.26 -21.53
CA THR A 187 -21.50 13.84 -20.39
C THR A 187 -20.71 12.77 -19.62
N GLY A 188 -19.43 13.01 -19.41
CA GLY A 188 -18.52 12.09 -18.70
C GLY A 188 -17.90 11.01 -19.59
N ALA A 189 -18.13 11.04 -20.92
CA ALA A 189 -17.55 10.07 -21.85
C ALA A 189 -16.01 10.07 -21.82
N ARG A 190 -15.39 11.23 -21.49
CA ARG A 190 -13.94 11.39 -21.37
C ARG A 190 -13.41 11.09 -19.96
N GLY A 191 -14.23 10.53 -19.06
CA GLY A 191 -13.84 10.17 -17.70
C GLY A 191 -13.63 11.37 -16.76
N GLY A 192 -12.97 11.11 -15.63
CA GLY A 192 -12.57 12.15 -14.68
C GLY A 192 -11.28 12.85 -15.13
N ASP A 193 -11.13 14.13 -14.80
CA ASP A 193 -9.95 14.91 -15.14
C ASP A 193 -9.06 15.14 -13.91
N TYR A 194 -7.78 14.81 -14.02
CA TYR A 194 -6.76 15.17 -13.06
C TYR A 194 -5.63 15.93 -13.80
N HIS A 195 -5.67 17.26 -13.76
CA HIS A 195 -4.72 18.16 -14.43
C HIS A 195 -4.52 17.84 -15.93
N GLY A 196 -5.61 17.45 -16.63
CA GLY A 196 -5.56 17.05 -18.05
C GLY A 196 -5.22 15.56 -18.27
N ILE A 197 -5.02 14.75 -17.23
CA ILE A 197 -4.95 13.29 -17.32
C ILE A 197 -6.36 12.74 -17.15
N LYS A 198 -6.86 12.05 -18.16
CA LYS A 198 -8.19 11.44 -18.11
C LYS A 198 -8.11 10.08 -17.38
N ILE A 199 -9.02 9.87 -16.43
CA ILE A 199 -9.10 8.63 -15.65
C ILE A 199 -10.47 8.02 -15.82
N HIS A 200 -10.52 6.77 -16.29
CA HIS A 200 -11.73 5.99 -16.53
C HIS A 200 -11.85 4.89 -15.48
N ALA A 201 -12.98 4.83 -14.80
CA ALA A 201 -13.24 3.83 -13.76
C ALA A 201 -14.25 2.79 -14.22
N VAL A 202 -13.82 1.53 -14.31
CA VAL A 202 -14.67 0.38 -14.64
C VAL A 202 -15.08 -0.35 -13.36
N ARG A 203 -16.36 -0.67 -13.20
CA ARG A 203 -16.94 -1.43 -12.07
C ARG A 203 -17.76 -2.58 -12.59
N LEU A 204 -17.19 -3.79 -12.55
CA LEU A 204 -17.83 -5.01 -13.07
C LEU A 204 -17.54 -6.22 -12.17
N PRO A 205 -18.46 -7.20 -12.11
CA PRO A 205 -18.19 -8.49 -11.49
C PRO A 205 -16.98 -9.18 -12.15
N GLY A 206 -16.17 -9.91 -11.36
CA GLY A 206 -15.02 -10.67 -11.85
C GLY A 206 -13.70 -9.90 -11.86
N TYR A 207 -13.72 -8.58 -11.80
CA TYR A 207 -12.51 -7.79 -11.61
C TYR A 207 -12.13 -7.69 -10.12
N ILE A 208 -10.84 -7.64 -9.82
CA ILE A 208 -10.31 -7.45 -8.46
C ILE A 208 -9.66 -6.08 -8.36
N ALA A 209 -8.47 -5.90 -8.96
CA ALA A 209 -7.76 -4.64 -9.02
C ALA A 209 -6.83 -4.62 -10.24
N HIS A 210 -7.20 -3.85 -11.23
CA HIS A 210 -6.47 -3.77 -12.49
C HIS A 210 -6.28 -2.31 -12.87
N GLU A 211 -5.19 -1.99 -13.54
CA GLU A 211 -4.92 -0.65 -14.04
C GLU A 211 -4.13 -0.72 -15.35
N GLN A 212 -4.46 0.19 -16.24
CA GLN A 212 -3.84 0.32 -17.55
C GLN A 212 -3.57 1.79 -17.80
N VAL A 213 -2.32 2.10 -18.11
CA VAL A 213 -1.88 3.45 -18.49
C VAL A 213 -1.58 3.42 -19.99
N LEU A 214 -2.27 4.28 -20.72
CA LEU A 214 -2.17 4.44 -22.15
C LEU A 214 -1.42 5.74 -22.47
N PHE A 215 -0.34 5.64 -23.24
CA PHE A 215 0.42 6.78 -23.74
C PHE A 215 0.30 6.85 -25.24
N GLY A 216 0.05 8.04 -25.76
CA GLY A 216 0.00 8.34 -27.20
C GLY A 216 1.22 9.13 -27.66
N GLY A 217 1.64 8.91 -28.88
CA GLY A 217 2.69 9.67 -29.58
C GLY A 217 2.49 9.63 -31.09
N ASP A 218 3.23 10.43 -31.82
CA ASP A 218 3.13 10.52 -33.27
C ASP A 218 3.52 9.18 -33.94
N GLY A 219 2.49 8.45 -34.39
CA GLY A 219 2.67 7.15 -35.07
C GLY A 219 2.95 5.97 -34.15
N GLU A 220 2.89 6.15 -32.83
CA GLU A 220 3.12 5.08 -31.85
C GLU A 220 2.25 5.22 -30.61
N ALA A 221 2.14 4.15 -29.86
CA ALA A 221 1.49 4.13 -28.54
C ALA A 221 2.22 3.16 -27.61
N LEU A 222 2.24 3.48 -26.31
CA LEU A 222 2.74 2.61 -25.27
C LEU A 222 1.62 2.30 -24.28
N THR A 223 1.45 1.03 -23.92
CA THR A 223 0.51 0.62 -22.86
C THR A 223 1.29 -0.11 -21.77
N ILE A 224 1.11 0.35 -20.52
CA ILE A 224 1.59 -0.34 -19.33
C ILE A 224 0.36 -0.85 -18.56
N ARG A 225 0.32 -2.17 -18.30
CA ARG A 225 -0.84 -2.79 -17.64
C ARG A 225 -0.39 -3.66 -16.47
N GLN A 226 -1.17 -3.62 -15.39
CA GLN A 226 -1.10 -4.55 -14.28
C GLN A 226 -2.46 -5.20 -14.02
N ASP A 227 -2.43 -6.44 -13.58
CA ASP A 227 -3.60 -7.22 -13.21
C ASP A 227 -3.34 -7.92 -11.88
N SER A 228 -4.18 -7.65 -10.88
CA SER A 228 -4.20 -8.36 -9.60
C SER A 228 -5.45 -9.23 -9.54
N PHE A 229 -5.27 -10.53 -9.52
CA PHE A 229 -6.36 -11.53 -9.54
C PHE A 229 -6.71 -12.05 -8.15
N ASP A 230 -5.85 -11.80 -7.15
CA ASP A 230 -6.05 -12.18 -5.75
C ASP A 230 -5.33 -11.18 -4.83
N ARG A 231 -5.89 -10.97 -3.65
CA ARG A 231 -5.27 -10.15 -2.59
C ARG A 231 -3.95 -10.74 -2.07
N GLN A 232 -3.66 -12.01 -2.37
CA GLN A 232 -2.35 -12.62 -2.09
C GLN A 232 -1.21 -11.90 -2.79
N SER A 233 -1.47 -11.24 -3.93
CA SER A 233 -0.48 -10.43 -4.66
C SER A 233 0.17 -9.32 -3.81
N PHE A 234 -0.54 -8.80 -2.81
CA PHE A 234 0.00 -7.80 -1.87
C PHE A 234 1.11 -8.36 -0.97
N MET A 235 1.10 -9.66 -0.70
CA MET A 235 2.10 -10.30 0.16
C MET A 235 3.51 -10.29 -0.44
N ASN A 236 3.63 -10.18 -1.77
CA ASN A 236 4.94 -10.02 -2.42
C ASN A 236 5.64 -8.71 -2.01
N GLY A 237 4.89 -7.62 -1.93
CA GLY A 237 5.42 -6.34 -1.46
C GLY A 237 5.72 -6.34 0.05
N VAL A 238 4.87 -6.99 0.85
CA VAL A 238 5.13 -7.18 2.30
C VAL A 238 6.42 -7.98 2.52
N LYS A 239 6.65 -9.03 1.72
CA LYS A 239 7.91 -9.79 1.74
C LYS A 239 9.11 -8.91 1.44
N VAL A 240 9.07 -8.12 0.38
CA VAL A 240 10.15 -7.17 0.03
C VAL A 240 10.39 -6.18 1.17
N ALA A 241 9.32 -5.66 1.79
CA ALA A 241 9.44 -4.76 2.95
C ALA A 241 10.12 -5.45 4.14
N LEU A 242 9.73 -6.68 4.47
CA LEU A 242 10.35 -7.48 5.54
C LEU A 242 11.86 -7.69 5.30
N GLU A 243 12.24 -7.98 4.06
CA GLU A 243 13.64 -8.22 3.69
C GLU A 243 14.50 -6.94 3.73
N LYS A 244 13.89 -5.76 3.48
CA LYS A 244 14.63 -4.49 3.34
C LYS A 244 14.51 -3.53 4.53
N VAL A 245 13.52 -3.72 5.43
CA VAL A 245 13.21 -2.75 6.49
C VAL A 245 14.39 -2.46 7.44
N ASP A 246 15.28 -3.42 7.66
CA ASP A 246 16.44 -3.21 8.52
C ASP A 246 17.46 -2.24 7.94
N GLY A 247 17.53 -2.14 6.63
CA GLY A 247 18.42 -1.19 5.94
C GLY A 247 17.90 0.25 5.94
N LEU A 248 16.67 0.48 6.42
CA LEU A 248 16.08 1.81 6.45
C LEU A 248 16.50 2.56 7.72
N SER A 249 16.98 3.79 7.56
CA SER A 249 17.37 4.67 8.66
C SER A 249 16.22 5.52 9.20
N LYS A 250 15.14 5.65 8.42
CA LYS A 250 13.92 6.41 8.76
C LYS A 250 12.67 5.77 8.15
N LEU A 251 11.52 6.29 8.54
CA LEU A 251 10.24 5.89 7.95
C LEU A 251 10.13 6.39 6.50
N VAL A 252 9.96 5.48 5.57
CA VAL A 252 9.83 5.74 4.13
C VAL A 252 8.35 5.63 3.74
N ILE A 253 7.87 6.53 2.90
CA ILE A 253 6.51 6.50 2.35
C ILE A 253 6.59 5.98 0.91
N GLY A 254 5.77 4.96 0.59
CA GLY A 254 5.72 4.33 -0.72
C GLY A 254 6.69 3.16 -0.89
N LEU A 255 6.16 2.01 -1.34
CA LEU A 255 6.95 0.79 -1.58
C LEU A 255 7.97 1.02 -2.71
N GLU A 256 7.64 1.86 -3.68
CA GLU A 256 8.50 2.23 -4.81
C GLU A 256 9.84 2.83 -4.38
N ASN A 257 9.90 3.44 -3.21
CA ASN A 257 11.09 4.10 -2.69
C ASN A 257 12.08 3.15 -1.99
N ILE A 258 11.73 1.88 -1.87
CA ILE A 258 12.61 0.84 -1.34
C ILE A 258 12.94 -0.28 -2.35
N LEU A 259 12.47 -0.18 -3.61
CA LEU A 259 12.70 -1.18 -4.67
C LEU A 259 14.10 -1.10 -5.32
#